data_dd66b5a68e196c6cd857c6daf99c875a
#
_entry.id   dd66b5a68e196c6cd857c6daf99c875a
#
_cell.length_a   1.000
_cell.length_b   1.000
_cell.length_c   1.000
_cell.angle_alpha   90.00
_cell.angle_beta   90.00
_cell.angle_gamma   90.00
#
_symmetry.space_group_name_H-M   'P 1'
#
loop_
_entity.id
_entity.type
_entity.pdbx_description
1 polymer ?
#
loop_
_entity_poly.entity_id
_entity_poly.type
_entity_poly.pdbx_seq_one_letter_code
_entity_poly.pdbx_strand_id
1 'polypeptide(L)'
;MIVLDTSGLLAALDAGQRQHELARQVLEDDSGPLLLSPFVLAELDYLLLGRVGAQAERALLDEVAAGAYDLVPFGPGEVAEAADLIGRYAELRIGLADASVAVIAAAAKTTRVLTLDERHFRALRPLWGEAFTLLPADQV
;
A
#
# COMPACT_ATOMS: atom_id res chain seq x y z
N MET A 1 4.53 2.63 -12.13
CA MET A 1 4.62 1.56 -11.11
C MET A 1 4.59 2.18 -9.72
N ILE A 2 3.73 1.70 -8.88
CA ILE A 2 3.58 2.19 -7.51
C ILE A 2 3.07 1.05 -6.62
N VAL A 3 3.54 0.99 -5.36
CA VAL A 3 3.02 0.03 -4.37
C VAL A 3 1.94 0.73 -3.55
N LEU A 4 0.83 0.05 -3.34
CA LEU A 4 -0.32 0.64 -2.67
C LEU A 4 -0.29 0.25 -1.18
N ASP A 5 -0.32 1.26 -0.31
CA ASP A 5 -0.50 1.07 1.12
C ASP A 5 -1.96 1.28 1.49
N THR A 6 -2.39 0.69 2.59
CA THR A 6 -3.79 0.71 3.03
C THR A 6 -4.32 2.13 3.15
N SER A 7 -3.60 3.02 3.84
CA SER A 7 -4.06 4.39 4.07
C SER A 7 -4.23 5.17 2.76
N GLY A 8 -3.29 5.00 1.84
CA GLY A 8 -3.33 5.69 0.56
C GLY A 8 -4.47 5.18 -0.33
N LEU A 9 -4.63 3.86 -0.41
CA LEU A 9 -5.69 3.28 -1.23
C LEU A 9 -7.08 3.56 -0.64
N LEU A 10 -7.20 3.49 0.69
CA LEU A 10 -8.45 3.89 1.35
C LEU A 10 -8.82 5.34 1.03
N ALA A 11 -7.85 6.25 1.08
CA ALA A 11 -8.08 7.65 0.75
C ALA A 11 -8.55 7.81 -0.71
N ALA A 12 -7.97 7.04 -1.63
CA ALA A 12 -8.36 7.09 -3.04
C ALA A 12 -9.78 6.57 -3.28
N LEU A 13 -10.25 5.63 -2.48
CA LEU A 13 -11.53 4.95 -2.66
C LEU A 13 -12.67 5.53 -1.81
N ASP A 14 -12.36 6.20 -0.71
CA ASP A 14 -13.35 6.75 0.22
C ASP A 14 -13.37 8.27 0.14
N ALA A 15 -14.45 8.80 -0.44
CA ALA A 15 -14.63 10.25 -0.61
C ALA A 15 -14.68 11.02 0.71
N GLY A 16 -14.92 10.34 1.83
CA GLY A 16 -14.90 10.95 3.16
C GLY A 16 -13.50 11.21 3.70
N GLN A 17 -12.46 10.70 3.04
CA GLN A 17 -11.08 10.88 3.50
C GLN A 17 -10.53 12.25 3.10
N ARG A 18 -9.69 12.83 3.97
CA ARG A 18 -9.16 14.20 3.78
C ARG A 18 -8.33 14.38 2.52
N GLN A 19 -7.60 13.35 2.11
CA GLN A 19 -6.70 13.40 0.96
C GLN A 19 -7.30 12.68 -0.26
N HIS A 20 -8.61 12.49 -0.27
CA HIS A 20 -9.27 11.69 -1.30
C HIS A 20 -8.90 12.11 -2.73
N GLU A 21 -9.06 13.39 -3.05
CA GLU A 21 -8.81 13.87 -4.41
C GLU A 21 -7.35 13.70 -4.83
N LEU A 22 -6.40 13.99 -3.93
CA LEU A 22 -4.98 13.85 -4.23
C LEU A 22 -4.59 12.38 -4.40
N ALA A 23 -5.08 11.50 -3.53
CA ALA A 23 -4.78 10.07 -3.63
C ALA A 23 -5.41 9.46 -4.89
N ARG A 24 -6.64 9.82 -5.20
CA ARG A 24 -7.31 9.37 -6.43
C ARG A 24 -6.54 9.81 -7.67
N GLN A 25 -6.06 11.05 -7.67
CA GLN A 25 -5.28 11.59 -8.78
C GLN A 25 -3.98 10.80 -9.00
N VAL A 26 -3.31 10.41 -7.93
CA VAL A 26 -2.10 9.58 -8.02
C VAL A 26 -2.41 8.25 -8.72
N LEU A 27 -3.52 7.59 -8.34
CA LEU A 27 -3.93 6.33 -8.99
C LEU A 27 -4.24 6.52 -10.46
N GLU A 28 -4.96 7.58 -10.79
CA GLU A 28 -5.35 7.84 -12.18
C GLU A 28 -4.17 8.18 -13.07
N ASP A 29 -3.18 8.89 -12.54
CA ASP A 29 -2.02 9.35 -13.29
C ASP A 29 -0.93 8.29 -13.43
N ASP A 30 -0.92 7.28 -12.57
CA ASP A 30 0.13 6.24 -12.64
C ASP A 30 -0.15 5.28 -13.78
N SER A 31 0.85 5.05 -14.62
CA SER A 31 0.73 4.14 -15.75
C SER A 31 0.73 2.66 -15.33
N GLY A 32 0.94 2.39 -14.06
CA GLY A 32 0.98 1.03 -13.52
C GLY A 32 2.29 0.31 -13.76
N PRO A 33 2.40 -0.93 -13.29
CA PRO A 33 1.39 -1.65 -12.54
C PRO A 33 1.13 -1.05 -11.15
N LEU A 34 -0.10 -1.26 -10.66
CA LEU A 34 -0.51 -0.88 -9.32
C LEU A 34 -0.34 -2.11 -8.43
N LEU A 35 0.74 -2.15 -7.68
CA LEU A 35 1.15 -3.34 -6.92
C LEU A 35 0.42 -3.41 -5.59
N LEU A 36 -0.29 -4.51 -5.35
CA LEU A 36 -1.14 -4.68 -4.17
C LEU A 36 -0.72 -5.91 -3.38
N SER A 37 -0.38 -5.69 -2.10
CA SER A 37 -0.12 -6.77 -1.14
C SER A 37 -1.41 -7.45 -0.73
N PRO A 38 -1.43 -8.80 -0.59
CA PRO A 38 -2.60 -9.49 -0.05
C PRO A 38 -2.95 -9.04 1.37
N PHE A 39 -1.97 -8.61 2.16
CA PHE A 39 -2.21 -8.13 3.53
C PHE A 39 -2.83 -6.73 3.53
N VAL A 40 -2.40 -5.88 2.61
CA VAL A 40 -3.04 -4.58 2.39
C VAL A 40 -4.47 -4.78 1.92
N LEU A 41 -4.70 -5.71 1.00
CA LEU A 41 -6.05 -6.00 0.52
C LEU A 41 -6.97 -6.43 1.65
N ALA A 42 -6.50 -7.32 2.54
CA ALA A 42 -7.31 -7.80 3.67
C ALA A 42 -7.63 -6.67 4.65
N GLU A 43 -6.67 -5.82 4.95
CA GLU A 43 -6.87 -4.67 5.86
C GLU A 43 -7.82 -3.66 5.24
N LEU A 44 -7.64 -3.36 3.96
CA LEU A 44 -8.50 -2.43 3.23
C LEU A 44 -9.94 -2.94 3.14
N ASP A 45 -10.11 -4.23 2.88
CA ASP A 45 -11.42 -4.89 2.86
C ASP A 45 -12.18 -4.64 4.17
N TYR A 46 -11.52 -4.90 5.29
CA TYR A 46 -12.09 -4.68 6.61
C TYR A 46 -12.50 -3.21 6.83
N LEU A 47 -11.62 -2.29 6.45
CA LEU A 47 -11.89 -0.86 6.62
C LEU A 47 -13.02 -0.36 5.72
N LEU A 48 -13.05 -0.79 4.46
CA LEU A 48 -14.11 -0.40 3.54
C LEU A 48 -15.48 -0.92 4.01
N LEU A 49 -15.54 -2.17 4.44
CA LEU A 49 -16.78 -2.74 4.95
C LEU A 49 -17.32 -1.93 6.12
N GLY A 50 -16.45 -1.56 7.07
CA GLY A 50 -16.86 -0.82 8.25
C GLY A 50 -17.13 0.66 8.02
N ARG A 51 -16.39 1.32 7.14
CA ARG A 51 -16.47 2.77 6.94
C ARG A 51 -17.43 3.19 5.83
N VAL A 52 -17.49 2.40 4.77
CA VAL A 52 -18.27 2.76 3.57
C VAL A 52 -19.43 1.81 3.36
N GLY A 53 -19.18 0.49 3.40
CA GLY A 53 -20.24 -0.50 3.32
C GLY A 53 -19.88 -1.68 2.41
N ALA A 54 -20.75 -2.67 2.40
CA ALA A 54 -20.55 -3.92 1.67
C ALA A 54 -20.45 -3.72 0.16
N GLN A 55 -21.16 -2.72 -0.39
CA GLN A 55 -21.11 -2.47 -1.83
C GLN A 55 -19.74 -1.98 -2.27
N ALA A 56 -19.12 -1.09 -1.49
CA ALA A 56 -17.77 -0.60 -1.78
C ALA A 56 -16.73 -1.72 -1.64
N GLU A 57 -16.87 -2.55 -0.61
CA GLU A 57 -16.01 -3.72 -0.43
C GLU A 57 -16.07 -4.64 -1.66
N ARG A 58 -17.27 -4.99 -2.08
CA ARG A 58 -17.45 -5.89 -3.23
C ARG A 58 -16.93 -5.29 -4.52
N ALA A 59 -17.12 -3.98 -4.73
CA ALA A 59 -16.60 -3.28 -5.90
C ALA A 59 -15.06 -3.39 -5.96
N LEU A 60 -14.37 -3.19 -4.83
CA LEU A 60 -12.92 -3.36 -4.77
C LEU A 60 -12.50 -4.79 -5.13
N LEU A 61 -13.15 -5.77 -4.51
CA LEU A 61 -12.79 -7.18 -4.74
C LEU A 61 -13.03 -7.58 -6.21
N ASP A 62 -14.10 -7.09 -6.82
CA ASP A 62 -14.37 -7.31 -8.23
C ASP A 62 -13.29 -6.68 -9.12
N GLU A 63 -12.83 -5.48 -8.80
CA GLU A 63 -11.75 -4.81 -9.53
C GLU A 63 -10.43 -5.57 -9.42
N VAL A 64 -10.11 -6.06 -8.23
CA VAL A 64 -8.90 -6.87 -8.02
C VAL A 64 -8.98 -8.17 -8.82
N ALA A 65 -10.13 -8.84 -8.78
CA ALA A 65 -10.34 -10.08 -9.52
C ALA A 65 -10.26 -9.86 -11.03
N ALA A 66 -10.68 -8.69 -11.51
CA ALA A 66 -10.62 -8.33 -12.93
C ALA A 66 -9.23 -7.86 -13.39
N GLY A 67 -8.27 -7.72 -12.48
CA GLY A 67 -6.90 -7.35 -12.83
C GLY A 67 -6.61 -5.86 -12.86
N ALA A 68 -7.50 -5.02 -12.31
CA ALA A 68 -7.26 -3.58 -12.20
C ALA A 68 -6.04 -3.27 -11.31
N TYR A 69 -5.77 -4.14 -10.36
CA TYR A 69 -4.59 -4.10 -9.51
C TYR A 69 -3.78 -5.37 -9.72
N ASP A 70 -2.46 -5.27 -9.59
CA ASP A 70 -1.57 -6.43 -9.62
C ASP A 70 -1.43 -6.99 -8.22
N LEU A 71 -2.22 -8.01 -7.91
CA LEU A 71 -2.16 -8.69 -6.61
C LEU A 71 -0.89 -9.54 -6.55
N VAL A 72 0.08 -9.07 -5.77
CA VAL A 72 1.41 -9.65 -5.73
C VAL A 72 1.42 -10.91 -4.87
N PRO A 73 1.89 -12.06 -5.39
CA PRO A 73 2.07 -13.25 -4.56
C PRO A 73 3.01 -12.98 -3.40
N PHE A 74 2.70 -13.54 -2.23
CA PHE A 74 3.47 -13.34 -1.01
C PHE A 74 3.54 -14.66 -0.25
N GLY A 75 4.65 -15.35 -0.42
CA GLY A 75 4.85 -16.68 0.15
C GLY A 75 5.72 -16.68 1.40
N PRO A 76 6.13 -17.88 1.88
CA PRO A 76 6.91 -18.00 3.11
C PRO A 76 8.24 -17.22 3.08
N GLY A 77 8.91 -17.15 1.93
CA GLY A 77 10.16 -16.40 1.82
C GLY A 77 9.97 -14.92 2.05
N GLU A 78 8.93 -14.33 1.47
CA GLU A 78 8.58 -12.92 1.64
C GLU A 78 8.09 -12.64 3.05
N VAL A 79 7.40 -13.59 3.68
CA VAL A 79 7.01 -13.48 5.09
C VAL A 79 8.25 -13.40 5.98
N ALA A 80 9.28 -14.21 5.69
CA ALA A 80 10.54 -14.17 6.43
C ALA A 80 11.24 -12.81 6.30
N GLU A 81 11.24 -12.23 5.10
CA GLU A 81 11.79 -10.89 4.86
C GLU A 81 11.01 -9.83 5.63
N ALA A 82 9.68 -9.93 5.62
CA ALA A 82 8.82 -9.02 6.37
C ALA A 82 9.05 -9.14 7.88
N ALA A 83 9.18 -10.35 8.39
CA ALA A 83 9.46 -10.59 9.81
C ALA A 83 10.80 -9.97 10.24
N ASP A 84 11.82 -10.10 9.41
CA ASP A 84 13.13 -9.50 9.66
C ASP A 84 13.03 -7.96 9.72
N LEU A 85 12.29 -7.38 8.80
CA LEU A 85 12.07 -5.93 8.76
C LEU A 85 11.33 -5.46 10.01
N ILE A 86 10.27 -6.15 10.41
CA ILE A 86 9.51 -5.85 11.62
C ILE A 86 10.43 -5.89 12.85
N GLY A 87 11.30 -6.88 12.93
CA GLY A 87 12.25 -7.01 14.03
C GLY A 87 13.26 -5.87 14.06
N ARG A 88 13.80 -5.48 12.91
CA ARG A 88 14.76 -4.37 12.81
C ARG A 88 14.18 -3.04 13.24
N TYR A 89 12.90 -2.82 12.99
CA TYR A 89 12.19 -1.58 13.31
C TYR A 89 11.15 -1.80 14.40
N ALA A 90 11.49 -2.64 15.40
CA ALA A 90 10.55 -3.01 16.46
C ALA A 90 9.93 -1.81 17.17
N GLU A 91 10.69 -0.74 17.34
CA GLU A 91 10.22 0.47 18.02
C GLU A 91 9.15 1.23 17.22
N LEU A 92 9.17 1.11 15.91
CA LEU A 92 8.15 1.73 15.05
C LEU A 92 6.82 0.99 15.09
N ARG A 93 6.82 -0.25 15.54
CA ARG A 93 5.63 -1.10 15.62
C ARG A 93 4.90 -1.20 14.27
N ILE A 94 5.66 -1.34 13.20
CA ILE A 94 5.06 -1.60 11.89
C ILE A 94 4.41 -2.98 11.89
N GLY A 95 3.29 -3.10 11.22
CA GLY A 95 2.63 -4.38 11.06
C GLY A 95 3.05 -5.08 9.78
N LEU A 96 2.46 -6.27 9.57
CA LEU A 96 2.74 -7.08 8.40
C LEU A 96 2.36 -6.37 7.10
N ALA A 97 1.26 -5.61 7.08
CA ALA A 97 0.86 -4.88 5.89
C ALA A 97 1.93 -3.87 5.47
N ASP A 98 2.43 -3.04 6.39
CA ASP A 98 3.50 -2.07 6.12
C ASP A 98 4.77 -2.78 5.64
N ALA A 99 5.18 -3.83 6.36
CA ALA A 99 6.37 -4.59 6.01
C ALA A 99 6.24 -5.23 4.61
N SER A 100 5.06 -5.71 4.27
CA SER A 100 4.82 -6.30 2.95
C SER A 100 4.97 -5.28 1.83
N VAL A 101 4.55 -4.04 2.06
CA VAL A 101 4.75 -2.95 1.10
C VAL A 101 6.24 -2.75 0.81
N ALA A 102 7.08 -2.72 1.85
CA ALA A 102 8.52 -2.56 1.70
C ALA A 102 9.15 -3.74 0.95
N VAL A 103 8.74 -4.97 1.27
CA VAL A 103 9.24 -6.18 0.60
C VAL A 103 8.87 -6.17 -0.88
N ILE A 104 7.62 -5.86 -1.21
CA ILE A 104 7.13 -5.81 -2.59
C ILE A 104 7.85 -4.70 -3.37
N ALA A 105 8.02 -3.53 -2.77
CA ALA A 105 8.71 -2.41 -3.40
C ALA A 105 10.14 -2.80 -3.80
N ALA A 106 10.87 -3.46 -2.92
CA ALA A 106 12.24 -3.91 -3.20
C ALA A 106 12.28 -4.94 -4.34
N ALA A 107 11.39 -5.91 -4.32
CA ALA A 107 11.34 -6.94 -5.36
C ALA A 107 11.00 -6.33 -6.73
N ALA A 108 10.16 -5.32 -6.77
CA ALA A 108 9.78 -4.61 -7.99
C ALA A 108 10.77 -3.51 -8.38
N LYS A 109 11.77 -3.23 -7.53
CA LYS A 109 12.74 -2.15 -7.73
C LYS A 109 12.07 -0.79 -7.90
N THR A 110 11.16 -0.48 -6.99
CA THR A 110 10.51 0.83 -6.91
C THR A 110 10.57 1.36 -5.48
N THR A 111 10.59 2.67 -5.34
CA THR A 111 10.47 3.35 -4.04
C THR A 111 9.16 4.10 -3.93
N ARG A 112 8.31 4.07 -4.97
CA ARG A 112 7.06 4.83 -5.00
C ARG A 112 5.97 4.09 -4.25
N VAL A 113 5.39 4.76 -3.26
CA VAL A 113 4.33 4.20 -2.40
C VAL A 113 3.17 5.19 -2.30
N LEU A 114 1.97 4.71 -2.54
CA LEU A 114 0.75 5.49 -2.28
C LEU A 114 0.38 5.29 -0.81
N THR A 115 0.61 6.30 0.01
CA THR A 115 0.37 6.21 1.46
C THR A 115 0.11 7.60 2.06
N LEU A 116 -0.65 7.62 3.15
CA LEU A 116 -0.77 8.79 4.01
C LEU A 116 0.04 8.60 5.31
N ASP A 117 0.69 7.46 5.47
CA ASP A 117 1.47 7.14 6.66
C ASP A 117 2.93 7.56 6.47
N GLU A 118 3.18 8.86 6.62
CA GLU A 118 4.54 9.38 6.53
C GLU A 118 5.41 8.94 7.73
N ARG A 119 4.79 8.76 8.89
CA ARG A 119 5.52 8.40 10.10
C ARG A 119 6.34 7.12 9.92
N HIS A 120 5.69 6.05 9.45
CA HIS A 120 6.36 4.77 9.24
C HIS A 120 7.29 4.82 8.03
N PHE A 121 6.81 5.29 6.89
CA PHE A 121 7.60 5.21 5.65
C PHE A 121 8.72 6.25 5.55
N ARG A 122 8.73 7.32 6.36
CA ARG A 122 9.88 8.21 6.47
C ARG A 122 10.98 7.61 7.36
N ALA A 123 10.58 6.80 8.35
CA ALA A 123 11.51 6.15 9.27
C ALA A 123 12.09 4.85 8.71
N LEU A 124 11.32 4.13 7.89
CA LEU A 124 11.78 2.91 7.23
C LEU A 124 12.75 3.24 6.09
N ARG A 125 13.86 2.54 6.05
CA ARG A 125 14.74 2.57 4.87
C ARG A 125 14.27 1.50 3.89
N PRO A 126 14.15 1.82 2.60
CA PRO A 126 13.84 0.79 1.60
C PRO A 126 14.90 -0.30 1.57
N LEU A 127 14.49 -1.52 1.26
CA LEU A 127 15.42 -2.61 1.00
C LEU A 127 16.10 -2.47 -0.36
N TRP A 128 15.54 -1.65 -1.24
CA TRP A 128 16.12 -1.24 -2.51
C TRP A 128 15.90 0.26 -2.67
N GLY A 129 16.96 0.99 -3.04
CA GLY A 129 16.90 2.45 -3.15
C GLY A 129 17.26 3.14 -1.84
N GLU A 130 17.30 4.48 -1.86
CA GLU A 130 17.76 5.27 -0.71
C GLU A 130 16.64 5.69 0.24
N ALA A 131 15.50 6.09 -0.32
CA ALA A 131 14.35 6.55 0.45
C ALA A 131 13.08 6.28 -0.34
N PHE A 132 11.98 6.09 0.37
CA PHE A 132 10.68 5.99 -0.28
C PHE A 132 10.22 7.34 -0.82
N THR A 133 9.58 7.31 -1.96
CA THR A 133 8.86 8.46 -2.51
C THR A 133 7.39 8.26 -2.13
N LEU A 134 6.91 9.04 -1.18
CA LEU A 134 5.56 8.90 -0.64
C LEU A 134 4.60 9.81 -1.41
N LEU A 135 3.60 9.22 -2.02
CA LEU A 135 2.60 9.94 -2.78
C LEU A 135 1.26 9.89 -2.06
N PRO A 136 0.51 11.00 -2.00
CA PRO A 136 0.72 12.26 -2.73
C PRO A 136 1.71 13.24 -2.09
N ALA A 137 2.23 12.98 -0.87
CA ALA A 137 3.02 13.97 -0.14
C ALA A 137 4.24 14.50 -0.91
N ASP A 138 4.95 13.62 -1.62
CA ASP A 138 6.17 13.98 -2.36
C ASP A 138 5.92 14.37 -3.82
N GLN A 139 4.67 14.57 -4.17
CA GLN A 139 4.32 15.00 -5.52
C GLN A 139 4.70 16.46 -5.73
N VAL A 140 5.41 16.70 -6.80
CA VAL A 140 5.90 18.05 -7.15
C VAL A 140 5.00 18.68 -8.18
#